data_7b5c08a7e3008807f77b068c2f5a7da0
#
_entry.id   7b5c08a7e3008807f77b068c2f5a7da0
#
_cell.length_a   1.000
_cell.length_b   1.000
_cell.length_c   1.000
_cell.angle_alpha   90.00
_cell.angle_beta   90.00
_cell.angle_gamma   90.00
#
_symmetry.space_group_name_H-M   'P 1'
#
loop_
_entity.id
_entity.type
_entity.pdbx_description
1 polymer ?
#
loop_
_entity_poly.entity_id
_entity_poly.type
_entity_poly.pdbx_seq_one_letter_code
_entity_poly.pdbx_strand_id
1 'polypeptide(L)'
;KQQNQKFNQGITLVALVVTIVVLLILSSVSLNLVLGDNGIIVKAKEAAETTAAAQEKEAMERNLLEKELENSLSTPAVEPTDGVKIPTGFYYVGGTKASGIVISDNKNDKNKYRNQKVVGTDLLGNQYVWIPCTTDSSSSDLQYARTEWGVEVDGDDNSRAIKDELTLTDASVTYSDADTANGINADVSKEIVAQIKAEKASVAKYGGYYIGRYEVGRNSDTAVVKYNQTPYASITWSTAYGLAKKIITNSEVNSYLCSSYAWDTAVNFIQNNSTAKNYATSIEGFNGNWNPQAVKDPSGNVIKPAGTSQQLNTGLTTQFCNIFDMGGNEAEFTTELNPGTSETVVLRGGGYYYYIPAGYRWDSNSGRAYLDYGFRATLFLK
;
A
#
# COMPACT_ATOMS: atom_id res chain seq x y z
N LYS A 1 103.43 -31.44 -0.05
CA LYS A 1 102.36 -31.46 0.95
C LYS A 1 101.70 -30.07 0.92
N GLN A 2 100.52 -29.98 0.27
CA GLN A 2 99.68 -28.78 0.36
C GLN A 2 98.58 -29.05 1.34
N GLN A 3 98.50 -28.30 2.42
CA GLN A 3 97.44 -28.33 3.39
C GLN A 3 96.27 -27.43 2.84
N ASN A 4 95.14 -28.08 2.64
CA ASN A 4 93.89 -27.33 2.38
C ASN A 4 93.34 -26.81 3.73
N GLN A 5 93.43 -25.50 3.95
CA GLN A 5 92.74 -24.79 4.99
C GLN A 5 91.29 -24.61 4.57
N LYS A 6 90.38 -25.26 5.22
CA LYS A 6 88.93 -24.96 5.16
C LYS A 6 88.67 -23.72 5.98
N PHE A 7 88.29 -22.61 5.32
CA PHE A 7 87.77 -21.46 5.97
C PHE A 7 86.33 -21.76 6.42
N ASN A 8 86.14 -21.96 7.70
CA ASN A 8 84.82 -21.88 8.28
C ASN A 8 84.47 -20.38 8.40
N GLN A 9 83.69 -19.88 7.45
CA GLN A 9 83.02 -18.56 7.60
C GLN A 9 81.92 -18.67 8.59
N GLY A 10 82.20 -18.35 9.86
CA GLY A 10 81.12 -18.18 10.85
C GLY A 10 80.27 -16.97 10.49
N ILE A 11 78.96 -17.15 10.62
CA ILE A 11 77.98 -16.04 10.49
C ILE A 11 78.38 -14.98 11.52
N THR A 12 78.65 -13.73 11.11
CA THR A 12 78.95 -12.65 12.05
C THR A 12 77.73 -12.43 12.96
N LEU A 13 77.98 -12.11 14.24
CA LEU A 13 76.92 -11.82 15.24
C LEU A 13 75.90 -10.85 14.72
N VAL A 14 76.31 -9.85 13.97
CA VAL A 14 75.43 -8.84 13.33
C VAL A 14 74.49 -9.47 12.27
N ALA A 15 75.08 -10.36 11.41
CA ALA A 15 74.25 -11.06 10.42
C ALA A 15 73.20 -11.97 11.08
N LEU A 16 73.56 -12.63 12.16
CA LEU A 16 72.61 -13.47 12.94
C LEU A 16 71.49 -12.62 13.57
N VAL A 17 71.83 -11.49 14.20
CA VAL A 17 70.85 -10.58 14.81
C VAL A 17 69.91 -9.98 13.76
N VAL A 18 70.45 -9.54 12.62
CA VAL A 18 69.62 -8.99 11.49
C VAL A 18 68.66 -10.07 10.97
N THR A 19 69.16 -11.30 10.80
CA THR A 19 68.28 -12.41 10.33
C THR A 19 67.16 -12.71 11.31
N ILE A 20 67.46 -12.73 12.62
CA ILE A 20 66.42 -12.95 13.65
C ILE A 20 65.38 -11.82 13.65
N VAL A 21 65.81 -10.54 13.57
CA VAL A 21 64.91 -9.40 13.53
C VAL A 21 64.02 -9.42 12.27
N VAL A 22 64.59 -9.73 11.11
CA VAL A 22 63.82 -9.88 9.86
C VAL A 22 62.81 -11.02 9.95
N LEU A 23 63.19 -12.16 10.51
CA LEU A 23 62.29 -13.27 10.72
C LEU A 23 61.15 -12.96 11.70
N LEU A 24 61.41 -12.20 12.76
CA LEU A 24 60.40 -11.72 13.70
C LEU A 24 59.43 -10.76 13.07
N ILE A 25 59.93 -9.82 12.26
CA ILE A 25 59.07 -8.88 11.52
C ILE A 25 58.22 -9.63 10.49
N LEU A 26 58.77 -10.52 9.70
CA LEU A 26 58.02 -11.29 8.72
C LEU A 26 57.01 -12.22 9.39
N SER A 27 57.36 -12.82 10.53
CA SER A 27 56.42 -13.63 11.29
C SER A 27 55.24 -12.84 11.87
N SER A 28 55.53 -11.63 12.39
CA SER A 28 54.49 -10.74 12.94
C SER A 28 53.53 -10.20 11.86
N VAL A 29 54.07 -9.85 10.68
CA VAL A 29 53.28 -9.40 9.51
C VAL A 29 52.42 -10.56 8.98
N SER A 30 53.00 -11.79 8.88
CA SER A 30 52.25 -12.97 8.42
C SER A 30 51.15 -13.39 9.40
N LEU A 31 51.45 -13.33 10.71
CA LEU A 31 50.42 -13.58 11.74
C LEU A 31 49.32 -12.55 11.72
N ASN A 32 49.64 -11.27 11.54
CA ASN A 32 48.63 -10.22 11.48
C ASN A 32 47.77 -10.31 10.21
N LEU A 33 48.33 -10.76 9.10
CA LEU A 33 47.60 -10.97 7.84
C LEU A 33 46.64 -12.17 7.91
N VAL A 34 46.92 -13.16 8.74
CA VAL A 34 46.13 -14.36 8.89
C VAL A 34 45.14 -14.26 10.07
N LEU A 35 45.60 -13.77 11.23
CA LEU A 35 44.88 -13.76 12.50
C LEU A 35 44.46 -12.37 12.98
N GLY A 36 44.93 -11.28 12.35
CA GLY A 36 44.51 -9.93 12.72
C GLY A 36 43.04 -9.64 12.46
N ASP A 37 42.50 -8.55 13.03
CA ASP A 37 41.09 -8.15 12.93
C ASP A 37 40.58 -8.01 11.47
N ASN A 38 41.47 -7.77 10.52
CA ASN A 38 41.21 -7.78 9.08
C ASN A 38 41.85 -8.99 8.36
N GLY A 39 42.24 -10.02 9.11
CA GLY A 39 42.91 -11.21 8.60
C GLY A 39 42.00 -12.12 7.80
N ILE A 40 42.62 -13.01 7.01
CA ILE A 40 41.92 -13.93 6.12
C ILE A 40 40.93 -14.83 6.92
N ILE A 41 41.29 -15.24 8.15
CA ILE A 41 40.41 -16.09 8.98
C ILE A 41 39.17 -15.34 9.45
N VAL A 42 39.31 -14.04 9.84
CA VAL A 42 38.17 -13.23 10.26
C VAL A 42 37.22 -13.00 9.07
N LYS A 43 37.76 -12.64 7.91
CA LYS A 43 36.96 -12.47 6.70
C LYS A 43 36.30 -13.75 6.21
N ALA A 44 36.97 -14.87 6.34
CA ALA A 44 36.38 -16.16 6.00
C ALA A 44 35.23 -16.55 6.95
N LYS A 45 35.36 -16.21 8.23
CA LYS A 45 34.29 -16.42 9.23
C LYS A 45 33.09 -15.53 8.98
N GLU A 46 33.32 -14.23 8.73
CA GLU A 46 32.26 -13.28 8.37
C GLU A 46 31.53 -13.69 7.07
N ALA A 47 32.27 -14.16 6.07
CA ALA A 47 31.68 -14.66 4.82
C ALA A 47 30.86 -15.95 5.07
N ALA A 48 31.34 -16.84 5.93
CA ALA A 48 30.61 -18.06 6.32
C ALA A 48 29.32 -17.73 7.09
N GLU A 49 29.37 -16.79 8.03
CA GLU A 49 28.20 -16.32 8.79
C GLU A 49 27.18 -15.64 7.87
N THR A 50 27.63 -14.80 6.93
CA THR A 50 26.76 -14.15 5.93
C THR A 50 26.11 -15.18 5.00
N THR A 51 26.87 -16.20 4.59
CA THR A 51 26.37 -17.28 3.74
C THR A 51 25.36 -18.16 4.50
N ALA A 52 25.64 -18.47 5.78
CA ALA A 52 24.71 -19.21 6.63
C ALA A 52 23.39 -18.46 6.86
N ALA A 53 23.46 -17.15 7.13
CA ALA A 53 22.28 -16.30 7.28
C ALA A 53 21.46 -16.21 5.97
N ALA A 54 22.13 -16.14 4.81
CA ALA A 54 21.46 -16.17 3.51
C ALA A 54 20.77 -17.51 3.24
N GLN A 55 21.43 -18.63 3.58
CA GLN A 55 20.85 -19.99 3.45
C GLN A 55 19.68 -20.21 4.39
N GLU A 56 19.74 -19.69 5.61
CA GLU A 56 18.63 -19.77 6.57
C GLU A 56 17.42 -18.97 6.09
N LYS A 57 17.65 -17.78 5.50
CA LYS A 57 16.62 -16.97 4.89
C LYS A 57 15.98 -17.66 3.69
N GLU A 58 16.78 -18.22 2.78
CA GLU A 58 16.27 -19.02 1.65
C GLU A 58 15.49 -20.25 2.09
N ALA A 59 15.92 -20.93 3.16
CA ALA A 59 15.20 -22.06 3.71
C ALA A 59 13.87 -21.65 4.35
N MET A 60 13.81 -20.50 5.02
CA MET A 60 12.57 -19.93 5.54
C MET A 60 11.60 -19.57 4.41
N GLU A 61 12.09 -18.88 3.38
CA GLU A 61 11.27 -18.51 2.21
C GLU A 61 10.75 -19.76 1.47
N ARG A 62 11.57 -20.79 1.33
CA ARG A 62 11.17 -22.07 0.73
C ARG A 62 10.11 -22.79 1.56
N ASN A 63 10.30 -22.89 2.89
CA ASN A 63 9.32 -23.48 3.79
C ASN A 63 7.98 -22.73 3.80
N LEU A 64 8.03 -21.38 3.69
CA LEU A 64 6.82 -20.58 3.55
C LEU A 64 6.09 -20.89 2.24
N LEU A 65 6.85 -20.98 1.13
CA LEU A 65 6.32 -21.29 -0.20
C LEU A 65 5.76 -22.73 -0.26
N GLU A 66 6.45 -23.71 0.35
CA GLU A 66 5.96 -25.10 0.45
C GLU A 66 4.67 -25.17 1.27
N LYS A 67 4.59 -24.43 2.38
CA LYS A 67 3.40 -24.38 3.22
C LYS A 67 2.23 -23.68 2.52
N GLU A 68 2.50 -22.62 1.74
CA GLU A 68 1.51 -21.99 0.88
C GLU A 68 1.04 -22.92 -0.24
N LEU A 69 1.95 -23.70 -0.82
CA LEU A 69 1.65 -24.70 -1.84
C LEU A 69 0.85 -25.88 -1.27
N GLU A 70 1.24 -26.41 -0.11
CA GLU A 70 0.47 -27.46 0.58
C GLU A 70 -0.92 -26.99 0.98
N ASN A 71 -1.07 -25.76 1.48
CA ASN A 71 -2.36 -25.17 1.77
C ASN A 71 -3.20 -24.98 0.51
N SER A 72 -2.59 -24.67 -0.62
CA SER A 72 -3.29 -24.51 -1.91
C SER A 72 -3.71 -25.85 -2.50
N LEU A 73 -2.96 -26.94 -2.22
CA LEU A 73 -3.24 -28.28 -2.73
C LEU A 73 -4.17 -29.11 -1.81
N SER A 74 -4.19 -28.82 -0.51
CA SER A 74 -5.00 -29.55 0.48
C SER A 74 -6.36 -28.96 0.75
N THR A 75 -6.67 -27.77 0.20
CA THR A 75 -8.00 -27.18 0.32
C THR A 75 -8.94 -27.87 -0.65
N PRO A 76 -10.09 -28.45 -0.21
CA PRO A 76 -11.14 -28.89 -1.12
C PRO A 76 -11.46 -27.74 -2.07
N ALA A 77 -11.88 -28.02 -3.30
CA ALA A 77 -12.25 -27.02 -4.30
C ALA A 77 -13.41 -26.15 -3.76
N VAL A 78 -13.05 -25.19 -2.89
CA VAL A 78 -13.97 -24.14 -2.45
C VAL A 78 -14.30 -23.35 -3.70
N GLU A 79 -15.59 -23.05 -3.90
CA GLU A 79 -16.00 -22.15 -4.96
C GLU A 79 -15.09 -20.92 -4.91
N PRO A 80 -14.55 -20.46 -6.04
CA PRO A 80 -13.50 -19.43 -6.07
C PRO A 80 -13.86 -18.17 -5.29
N THR A 81 -15.14 -17.92 -5.10
CA THR A 81 -15.69 -16.72 -4.47
C THR A 81 -16.17 -16.94 -3.04
N ASP A 82 -16.17 -18.19 -2.54
CA ASP A 82 -16.65 -18.53 -1.17
C ASP A 82 -17.99 -17.86 -0.85
N GLY A 83 -18.96 -17.95 -1.77
CA GLY A 83 -20.29 -17.36 -1.62
C GLY A 83 -20.36 -15.84 -1.85
N VAL A 84 -19.27 -15.17 -2.18
CA VAL A 84 -19.31 -13.74 -2.54
C VAL A 84 -20.00 -13.57 -3.89
N LYS A 85 -21.01 -12.70 -3.93
CA LYS A 85 -21.74 -12.40 -5.17
C LYS A 85 -20.88 -11.53 -6.09
N ILE A 86 -20.55 -12.07 -7.29
CA ILE A 86 -19.92 -11.30 -8.37
C ILE A 86 -21.01 -10.74 -9.27
N PRO A 87 -21.05 -9.41 -9.51
CA PRO A 87 -22.06 -8.80 -10.39
C PRO A 87 -21.94 -9.32 -11.82
N THR A 88 -23.05 -9.41 -12.54
CA THR A 88 -23.05 -9.72 -13.97
C THR A 88 -22.16 -8.74 -14.74
N GLY A 89 -21.35 -9.24 -15.66
CA GLY A 89 -20.36 -8.45 -16.41
C GLY A 89 -19.02 -8.29 -15.71
N PHE A 90 -18.90 -8.76 -14.45
CA PHE A 90 -17.62 -8.92 -13.77
C PHE A 90 -17.20 -10.39 -13.70
N TYR A 91 -15.93 -10.62 -13.56
CA TYR A 91 -15.31 -11.93 -13.54
C TYR A 91 -14.34 -12.05 -12.38
N TYR A 92 -14.39 -13.16 -11.66
CA TYR A 92 -13.39 -13.50 -10.65
C TYR A 92 -12.00 -13.61 -11.30
N VAL A 93 -11.03 -12.92 -10.71
CA VAL A 93 -9.63 -12.92 -11.16
C VAL A 93 -8.78 -13.82 -10.28
N GLY A 94 -8.87 -13.67 -8.98
CA GLY A 94 -8.08 -14.37 -7.98
C GLY A 94 -8.29 -13.80 -6.59
N GLY A 95 -7.51 -14.27 -5.63
CA GLY A 95 -7.62 -13.87 -4.23
C GLY A 95 -8.67 -14.67 -3.45
N THR A 96 -8.73 -14.44 -2.14
CA THR A 96 -9.65 -15.06 -1.18
C THR A 96 -10.34 -13.99 -0.35
N LYS A 97 -11.32 -14.36 0.49
CA LYS A 97 -11.94 -13.39 1.43
C LYS A 97 -10.89 -12.72 2.33
N ALA A 98 -9.88 -13.44 2.80
CA ALA A 98 -8.83 -12.90 3.66
C ALA A 98 -7.81 -12.03 2.90
N SER A 99 -7.44 -12.41 1.68
CA SER A 99 -6.49 -11.64 0.86
C SER A 99 -7.14 -10.56 -0.01
N GLY A 100 -8.46 -10.46 -0.03
CA GLY A 100 -9.23 -9.63 -0.96
C GLY A 100 -9.50 -10.38 -2.27
N ILE A 101 -10.76 -10.71 -2.56
CA ILE A 101 -11.18 -11.27 -3.85
C ILE A 101 -11.13 -10.17 -4.90
N VAL A 102 -10.38 -10.39 -5.97
CA VAL A 102 -10.26 -9.46 -7.10
C VAL A 102 -11.24 -9.84 -8.18
N ILE A 103 -12.00 -8.85 -8.65
CA ILE A 103 -12.85 -8.95 -9.84
C ILE A 103 -12.42 -7.95 -10.92
N SER A 104 -12.73 -8.28 -12.18
CA SER A 104 -12.49 -7.43 -13.36
C SER A 104 -13.73 -7.38 -14.24
N ASP A 105 -13.98 -6.26 -14.89
CA ASP A 105 -15.03 -6.10 -15.90
C ASP A 105 -14.63 -6.63 -17.30
N ASN A 106 -13.45 -7.25 -17.43
CA ASN A 106 -13.00 -7.87 -18.67
C ASN A 106 -13.01 -9.40 -18.58
N LYS A 107 -13.72 -10.04 -19.50
CA LYS A 107 -13.86 -11.51 -19.54
C LYS A 107 -12.52 -12.26 -19.72
N ASN A 108 -11.52 -11.63 -20.34
CA ASN A 108 -10.21 -12.25 -20.56
C ASN A 108 -9.38 -12.33 -19.27
N ASP A 109 -9.78 -11.63 -18.21
CA ASP A 109 -9.15 -11.66 -16.91
C ASP A 109 -9.69 -12.79 -16.02
N LYS A 110 -10.74 -13.50 -16.45
CA LYS A 110 -11.41 -14.55 -15.67
C LYS A 110 -10.45 -15.65 -15.25
N ASN A 111 -10.39 -15.91 -13.95
CA ASN A 111 -9.57 -16.95 -13.31
C ASN A 111 -8.05 -16.82 -13.56
N LYS A 112 -7.56 -15.68 -14.04
CA LYS A 112 -6.18 -15.50 -14.46
C LYS A 112 -5.18 -15.73 -13.33
N TYR A 113 -5.56 -15.41 -12.10
CA TYR A 113 -4.77 -15.61 -10.89
C TYR A 113 -5.47 -16.56 -9.90
N ARG A 114 -6.31 -17.48 -10.40
CA ARG A 114 -6.91 -18.51 -9.55
C ARG A 114 -5.82 -19.35 -8.89
N ASN A 115 -5.89 -19.48 -7.57
CA ASN A 115 -4.90 -20.20 -6.74
C ASN A 115 -3.47 -19.62 -6.78
N GLN A 116 -3.33 -18.34 -7.14
CA GLN A 116 -2.06 -17.64 -7.17
C GLN A 116 -2.21 -16.25 -6.54
N LYS A 117 -1.08 -15.66 -6.13
CA LYS A 117 -1.05 -14.26 -5.73
C LYS A 117 -1.44 -13.38 -6.93
N VAL A 118 -2.39 -12.47 -6.72
CA VAL A 118 -2.81 -11.55 -7.79
C VAL A 118 -1.75 -10.47 -7.97
N VAL A 119 -0.91 -10.59 -8.99
CA VAL A 119 0.04 -9.55 -9.39
C VAL A 119 -0.69 -8.45 -10.16
N GLY A 120 -1.43 -8.81 -11.20
CA GLY A 120 -2.40 -7.94 -11.87
C GLY A 120 -1.83 -6.96 -12.89
N THR A 121 -0.52 -7.02 -13.20
CA THR A 121 0.12 -6.13 -14.17
C THR A 121 -0.34 -6.34 -15.62
N ASP A 122 -0.98 -7.48 -15.89
CA ASP A 122 -1.44 -7.94 -17.19
C ASP A 122 -2.97 -8.05 -17.30
N LEU A 123 -3.69 -7.49 -16.32
CA LEU A 123 -5.16 -7.43 -16.34
C LEU A 123 -5.63 -6.26 -17.21
N LEU A 124 -6.73 -6.48 -17.94
CA LEU A 124 -7.21 -5.57 -18.98
C LEU A 124 -8.39 -4.70 -18.53
N GLY A 125 -9.20 -5.19 -17.59
CA GLY A 125 -10.41 -4.53 -17.12
C GLY A 125 -10.19 -3.59 -15.93
N ASN A 126 -11.26 -2.89 -15.54
CA ASN A 126 -11.33 -2.20 -14.26
C ASN A 126 -11.36 -3.23 -13.12
N GLN A 127 -10.56 -3.02 -12.10
CA GLN A 127 -10.30 -4.01 -11.04
C GLN A 127 -10.82 -3.50 -9.70
N TYR A 128 -11.54 -4.37 -9.00
CA TYR A 128 -12.08 -4.09 -7.68
C TYR A 128 -11.80 -5.25 -6.73
N VAL A 129 -11.71 -4.93 -5.44
CA VAL A 129 -11.40 -5.88 -4.38
C VAL A 129 -12.57 -5.98 -3.42
N TRP A 130 -13.03 -7.19 -3.14
CA TRP A 130 -14.06 -7.45 -2.14
C TRP A 130 -13.53 -7.28 -0.73
N ILE A 131 -14.21 -6.49 0.07
CA ILE A 131 -13.99 -6.29 1.49
C ILE A 131 -15.14 -6.95 2.27
N PRO A 132 -14.90 -8.10 2.90
CA PRO A 132 -15.90 -8.74 3.74
C PRO A 132 -16.10 -7.90 5.01
N CYS A 133 -17.33 -7.52 5.30
CA CYS A 133 -17.68 -6.76 6.50
C CYS A 133 -19.20 -6.89 6.79
N THR A 134 -19.60 -6.45 7.97
CA THR A 134 -20.99 -6.52 8.42
C THR A 134 -21.46 -5.20 9.02
N THR A 135 -22.76 -4.98 9.04
CA THR A 135 -23.44 -3.93 9.83
C THR A 135 -24.07 -4.47 11.11
N ASP A 136 -23.96 -5.77 11.38
CA ASP A 136 -24.44 -6.39 12.62
C ASP A 136 -23.43 -6.13 13.75
N SER A 137 -23.75 -5.22 14.63
CA SER A 137 -22.91 -4.84 15.77
C SER A 137 -22.69 -5.96 16.81
N SER A 138 -23.48 -7.04 16.75
CA SER A 138 -23.30 -8.23 17.58
C SER A 138 -22.27 -9.21 17.03
N SER A 139 -21.91 -9.08 15.75
CA SER A 139 -20.87 -9.91 15.10
C SER A 139 -19.47 -9.45 15.51
N SER A 140 -18.57 -10.43 15.65
CA SER A 140 -17.12 -10.17 15.80
C SER A 140 -16.41 -9.88 14.46
N ASP A 141 -17.12 -9.99 13.34
CA ASP A 141 -16.60 -9.71 12.02
C ASP A 141 -16.26 -8.22 11.85
N LEU A 142 -15.50 -7.92 10.83
CA LEU A 142 -15.13 -6.54 10.48
C LEU A 142 -16.40 -5.70 10.30
N GLN A 143 -16.51 -4.64 11.09
CA GLN A 143 -17.67 -3.75 11.03
C GLN A 143 -17.52 -2.76 9.86
N TYR A 144 -18.62 -2.53 9.14
CA TYR A 144 -18.73 -1.43 8.18
C TYR A 144 -18.97 -0.12 8.95
N ALA A 145 -17.90 0.51 9.35
CA ALA A 145 -17.94 1.63 10.27
C ALA A 145 -16.81 2.63 10.01
N ARG A 146 -17.02 3.86 10.46
CA ARG A 146 -15.96 4.87 10.55
C ARG A 146 -15.05 4.55 11.74
N THR A 147 -13.77 4.89 11.58
CA THR A 147 -12.77 4.82 12.65
C THR A 147 -12.04 6.16 12.72
N GLU A 148 -11.97 6.72 13.91
CA GLU A 148 -11.24 7.97 14.14
C GLU A 148 -9.76 7.67 14.41
N TRP A 149 -8.96 7.62 13.36
CA TRP A 149 -7.51 7.79 13.47
C TRP A 149 -7.19 9.27 13.36
N GLY A 150 -6.09 9.75 13.80
CA GLY A 150 -5.73 11.14 13.88
C GLY A 150 -6.32 12.05 12.80
N VAL A 151 -6.60 13.26 13.17
CA VAL A 151 -6.96 14.35 12.27
C VAL A 151 -5.73 15.21 12.15
N GLU A 152 -5.09 15.25 11.01
CA GLU A 152 -4.05 16.23 10.77
C GLU A 152 -4.73 17.52 10.32
N VAL A 153 -4.51 18.54 11.09
CA VAL A 153 -4.95 19.89 10.80
C VAL A 153 -3.71 20.69 10.45
N ASP A 154 -3.75 21.39 9.35
CA ASP A 154 -2.68 22.26 8.93
C ASP A 154 -2.43 23.31 10.00
N GLY A 155 -1.51 23.00 10.91
CA GLY A 155 -0.79 23.90 11.81
C GLY A 155 -1.46 24.38 13.09
N ASP A 156 -2.78 24.49 13.23
CA ASP A 156 -3.31 25.29 14.34
C ASP A 156 -4.55 24.77 15.11
N ASP A 157 -5.25 23.72 14.70
CA ASP A 157 -6.37 23.25 15.52
C ASP A 157 -6.74 21.78 15.32
N ASN A 158 -6.29 20.92 16.22
CA ASN A 158 -6.66 19.50 16.34
C ASN A 158 -8.13 19.26 16.73
N SER A 159 -8.97 20.26 16.75
CA SER A 159 -10.31 20.21 17.32
C SER A 159 -11.46 20.16 16.32
N ARG A 160 -11.20 20.09 15.00
CA ARG A 160 -12.28 19.98 14.03
C ARG A 160 -12.96 18.63 14.14
N ALA A 161 -14.14 18.64 14.77
CA ALA A 161 -14.99 17.46 14.83
C ALA A 161 -15.33 17.00 13.40
N ILE A 162 -14.87 15.83 13.04
CA ILE A 162 -15.19 15.19 11.76
C ILE A 162 -16.66 14.83 11.77
N LYS A 163 -17.44 15.44 10.88
CA LYS A 163 -18.88 15.18 10.79
C LYS A 163 -19.11 13.81 10.14
N ASP A 164 -20.00 13.03 10.75
CA ASP A 164 -20.51 11.82 10.09
C ASP A 164 -21.35 12.24 8.87
N GLU A 165 -21.12 11.58 7.73
CA GLU A 165 -21.88 11.84 6.50
C GLU A 165 -23.40 11.74 6.72
N LEU A 166 -23.85 10.89 7.64
CA LEU A 166 -25.27 10.76 7.97
C LEU A 166 -25.86 12.01 8.62
N THR A 167 -25.06 12.91 9.16
CA THR A 167 -25.50 14.17 9.78
C THR A 167 -25.54 15.35 8.81
N LEU A 168 -25.09 15.17 7.57
CA LEU A 168 -25.03 16.24 6.57
C LEU A 168 -26.38 16.88 6.20
N THR A 169 -27.49 16.26 6.59
CA THR A 169 -28.85 16.80 6.39
C THR A 169 -29.47 17.38 7.66
N ASP A 170 -28.71 17.51 8.74
CA ASP A 170 -29.17 18.12 9.96
C ASP A 170 -29.44 19.62 9.75
N ALA A 171 -30.42 20.17 10.47
CA ALA A 171 -30.83 21.56 10.31
C ALA A 171 -29.75 22.60 10.61
N SER A 172 -28.70 22.21 11.35
CA SER A 172 -27.55 23.03 11.70
C SER A 172 -26.49 23.12 10.58
N VAL A 173 -26.58 22.28 9.53
CA VAL A 173 -25.62 22.28 8.44
C VAL A 173 -25.88 23.46 7.50
N THR A 174 -24.85 24.27 7.31
CA THR A 174 -24.88 25.44 6.41
C THR A 174 -23.78 25.30 5.35
N TYR A 175 -23.96 25.97 4.23
CA TYR A 175 -23.01 25.97 3.13
C TYR A 175 -22.59 27.41 2.82
N SER A 176 -21.33 27.63 2.55
CA SER A 176 -20.86 28.91 2.03
C SER A 176 -21.26 29.12 0.57
N ASP A 177 -21.22 30.37 0.11
CA ASP A 177 -21.42 30.67 -1.33
C ASP A 177 -20.35 29.96 -2.18
N ALA A 178 -19.13 29.86 -1.69
CA ALA A 178 -18.03 29.14 -2.34
C ALA A 178 -18.32 27.64 -2.46
N ASP A 179 -18.85 27.00 -1.42
CA ASP A 179 -19.23 25.59 -1.47
C ASP A 179 -20.33 25.35 -2.49
N THR A 180 -21.36 26.19 -2.46
CA THR A 180 -22.49 26.11 -3.40
C THR A 180 -22.02 26.31 -4.84
N ALA A 181 -21.13 27.27 -5.10
CA ALA A 181 -20.53 27.50 -6.42
C ALA A 181 -19.68 26.32 -6.90
N ASN A 182 -19.05 25.57 -5.99
CA ASN A 182 -18.28 24.37 -6.28
C ASN A 182 -19.11 23.07 -6.23
N GLY A 183 -20.43 23.17 -6.17
CA GLY A 183 -21.35 22.03 -6.24
C GLY A 183 -21.58 21.30 -4.93
N ILE A 184 -21.17 21.87 -3.78
CA ILE A 184 -21.46 21.32 -2.46
C ILE A 184 -22.60 22.11 -1.82
N ASN A 185 -23.75 21.47 -1.68
CA ASN A 185 -24.99 22.09 -1.22
C ASN A 185 -25.91 21.06 -0.56
N ALA A 186 -27.07 21.50 -0.08
CA ALA A 186 -28.02 20.67 0.61
C ALA A 186 -28.51 19.45 -0.22
N ASP A 187 -28.60 19.58 -1.55
CA ASP A 187 -29.07 18.47 -2.39
C ASP A 187 -27.98 17.40 -2.55
N VAL A 188 -26.72 17.79 -2.74
CA VAL A 188 -25.58 16.86 -2.74
C VAL A 188 -25.44 16.17 -1.38
N SER A 189 -25.65 16.87 -0.28
CA SER A 189 -25.65 16.27 1.06
C SER A 189 -26.77 15.25 1.25
N LYS A 190 -27.97 15.48 0.72
CA LYS A 190 -29.03 14.46 0.68
C LYS A 190 -28.62 13.23 -0.14
N GLU A 191 -27.95 13.44 -1.29
CA GLU A 191 -27.43 12.34 -2.11
C GLU A 191 -26.37 11.53 -1.37
N ILE A 192 -25.46 12.17 -0.66
CA ILE A 192 -24.43 11.50 0.16
C ILE A 192 -25.09 10.68 1.27
N VAL A 193 -26.01 11.27 2.03
CA VAL A 193 -26.75 10.54 3.09
C VAL A 193 -27.49 9.33 2.51
N ALA A 194 -28.11 9.47 1.33
CA ALA A 194 -28.79 8.38 0.63
C ALA A 194 -27.78 7.29 0.19
N GLN A 195 -26.59 7.70 -0.30
CA GLN A 195 -25.51 6.80 -0.64
C GLN A 195 -25.10 5.97 0.59
N ILE A 196 -24.76 6.59 1.74
CA ILE A 196 -24.36 5.86 2.95
C ILE A 196 -25.42 4.87 3.41
N LYS A 197 -26.70 5.25 3.35
CA LYS A 197 -27.81 4.33 3.67
C LYS A 197 -27.87 3.14 2.71
N ALA A 198 -27.67 3.37 1.41
CA ALA A 198 -27.63 2.32 0.40
C ALA A 198 -26.40 1.40 0.57
N GLU A 199 -25.24 1.96 0.92
CA GLU A 199 -24.01 1.21 1.25
C GLU A 199 -24.26 0.26 2.42
N LYS A 200 -24.78 0.77 3.54
CA LYS A 200 -25.12 -0.04 4.72
C LYS A 200 -26.14 -1.13 4.41
N ALA A 201 -27.16 -0.84 3.62
CA ALA A 201 -28.15 -1.84 3.20
C ALA A 201 -27.53 -2.93 2.32
N SER A 202 -26.65 -2.56 1.39
CA SER A 202 -25.90 -3.50 0.55
C SER A 202 -25.01 -4.42 1.40
N VAL A 203 -24.24 -3.84 2.33
CA VAL A 203 -23.36 -4.61 3.23
C VAL A 203 -24.18 -5.56 4.11
N ALA A 204 -25.29 -5.10 4.68
CA ALA A 204 -26.19 -5.96 5.48
C ALA A 204 -26.74 -7.15 4.69
N LYS A 205 -27.00 -6.96 3.39
CA LYS A 205 -27.56 -8.00 2.51
C LYS A 205 -26.51 -8.96 1.97
N TYR A 206 -25.33 -8.48 1.63
CA TYR A 206 -24.33 -9.24 0.87
C TYR A 206 -23.06 -9.55 1.66
N GLY A 207 -22.86 -8.98 2.85
CA GLY A 207 -21.72 -9.25 3.71
C GLY A 207 -20.42 -8.59 3.27
N GLY A 208 -20.51 -7.45 2.56
CA GLY A 208 -19.35 -6.68 2.14
C GLY A 208 -19.61 -5.75 0.96
N TYR A 209 -18.53 -5.18 0.40
CA TYR A 209 -18.56 -4.28 -0.75
C TYR A 209 -17.28 -4.42 -1.57
N TYR A 210 -17.23 -3.79 -2.73
CA TYR A 210 -16.04 -3.74 -3.57
C TYR A 210 -15.41 -2.35 -3.52
N ILE A 211 -14.08 -2.29 -3.33
CA ILE A 211 -13.30 -1.06 -3.42
C ILE A 211 -12.38 -1.11 -4.66
N GLY A 212 -12.14 0.02 -5.31
CA GLY A 212 -11.16 0.13 -6.38
C GLY A 212 -9.82 -0.43 -5.94
N ARG A 213 -9.26 -1.38 -6.72
CA ARG A 213 -7.96 -1.96 -6.44
C ARG A 213 -6.85 -0.92 -6.44
N TYR A 214 -7.05 0.12 -7.25
CA TYR A 214 -6.17 1.27 -7.44
C TYR A 214 -6.96 2.56 -7.20
N GLU A 215 -6.25 3.65 -7.03
CA GLU A 215 -6.77 4.99 -7.27
C GLU A 215 -7.37 5.05 -8.68
N VAL A 216 -8.30 5.96 -8.91
CA VAL A 216 -8.84 6.16 -10.25
C VAL A 216 -7.76 6.77 -11.14
N GLY A 217 -7.44 6.08 -12.22
CA GLY A 217 -6.52 6.53 -13.24
C GLY A 217 -7.24 7.12 -14.45
N ARG A 218 -6.47 7.73 -15.34
CA ARG A 218 -6.93 8.33 -16.58
C ARG A 218 -6.46 7.51 -17.78
N ASN A 219 -7.40 7.07 -18.62
CA ASN A 219 -7.11 6.55 -19.95
C ASN A 219 -7.71 7.52 -20.98
N SER A 220 -6.88 8.39 -21.56
CA SER A 220 -7.32 9.60 -22.24
C SER A 220 -8.19 10.44 -21.28
N ASP A 221 -9.46 10.70 -21.61
CA ASP A 221 -10.40 11.44 -20.76
C ASP A 221 -11.35 10.54 -19.95
N THR A 222 -11.12 9.22 -19.98
CA THR A 222 -11.97 8.23 -19.30
C THR A 222 -11.37 7.85 -17.96
N ALA A 223 -12.16 7.93 -16.89
CA ALA A 223 -11.80 7.44 -15.57
C ALA A 223 -11.81 5.90 -15.56
N VAL A 224 -10.72 5.29 -15.08
CA VAL A 224 -10.54 3.83 -15.05
C VAL A 224 -9.89 3.39 -13.74
N VAL A 225 -10.15 2.14 -13.33
CA VAL A 225 -9.54 1.54 -12.14
C VAL A 225 -8.60 0.42 -12.62
N LYS A 226 -7.43 0.81 -13.15
CA LYS A 226 -6.49 -0.11 -13.81
C LYS A 226 -5.06 0.11 -13.34
N TYR A 227 -4.24 -0.93 -13.53
CA TYR A 227 -2.80 -0.88 -13.31
C TYR A 227 -2.10 0.09 -14.27
N ASN A 228 -1.08 0.78 -13.77
CA ASN A 228 -0.16 1.60 -14.55
C ASN A 228 -0.83 2.71 -15.38
N GLN A 229 -1.84 3.36 -14.80
CA GLN A 229 -2.47 4.55 -15.37
C GLN A 229 -1.95 5.78 -14.65
N THR A 230 -1.87 6.91 -15.36
CA THR A 230 -1.68 8.20 -14.70
C THR A 230 -2.89 8.47 -13.80
N PRO A 231 -2.71 8.78 -12.50
CA PRO A 231 -3.82 9.11 -11.62
C PRO A 231 -4.71 10.22 -12.18
N TYR A 232 -6.01 10.08 -12.00
CA TYR A 232 -6.96 11.13 -12.41
C TYR A 232 -7.02 12.23 -11.34
N ALA A 233 -5.93 12.96 -11.25
CA ALA A 233 -5.74 14.04 -10.30
C ALA A 233 -5.91 15.42 -10.93
N SER A 234 -5.63 16.48 -10.18
CA SER A 234 -5.84 17.89 -10.60
C SER A 234 -7.30 18.22 -10.93
N ILE A 235 -8.21 17.68 -10.17
CA ILE A 235 -9.66 17.86 -10.31
C ILE A 235 -10.28 18.35 -9.00
N THR A 236 -11.44 18.98 -9.08
CA THR A 236 -12.21 19.36 -7.89
C THR A 236 -12.97 18.17 -7.31
N TRP A 237 -13.38 18.29 -6.05
CA TRP A 237 -14.22 17.29 -5.40
C TRP A 237 -15.49 16.96 -6.21
N SER A 238 -16.19 17.96 -6.71
CA SER A 238 -17.42 17.77 -7.48
C SER A 238 -17.18 17.01 -8.79
N THR A 239 -16.02 17.24 -9.43
CA THR A 239 -15.59 16.46 -10.60
C THR A 239 -15.34 15.01 -10.23
N ALA A 240 -14.58 14.73 -9.15
CA ALA A 240 -14.33 13.39 -8.64
C ALA A 240 -15.64 12.65 -8.29
N TYR A 241 -16.55 13.34 -7.57
CA TYR A 241 -17.86 12.81 -7.21
C TYR A 241 -18.70 12.42 -8.43
N GLY A 242 -18.73 13.29 -9.44
CA GLY A 242 -19.44 13.04 -10.70
C GLY A 242 -18.83 11.92 -11.54
N LEU A 243 -17.49 11.80 -11.58
CA LEU A 243 -16.78 10.74 -12.30
C LEU A 243 -16.97 9.39 -11.62
N ALA A 244 -16.81 9.30 -10.30
CA ALA A 244 -16.94 8.05 -9.56
C ALA A 244 -18.28 7.35 -9.79
N LYS A 245 -19.36 8.10 -9.91
CA LYS A 245 -20.71 7.61 -10.19
C LYS A 245 -20.89 7.04 -11.61
N LYS A 246 -19.93 7.28 -12.52
CA LYS A 246 -20.02 6.93 -13.95
C LYS A 246 -18.98 5.89 -14.39
N ILE A 247 -17.99 5.54 -13.56
CA ILE A 247 -16.93 4.58 -13.94
C ILE A 247 -17.54 3.23 -14.33
N ILE A 248 -18.49 2.75 -13.53
CA ILE A 248 -19.22 1.51 -13.81
C ILE A 248 -20.71 1.82 -13.94
N THR A 249 -21.25 1.54 -15.12
CA THR A 249 -22.68 1.58 -15.39
C THR A 249 -23.21 0.14 -15.50
N ASN A 250 -23.75 -0.39 -14.40
CA ASN A 250 -24.25 -1.76 -14.31
C ASN A 250 -25.52 -1.78 -13.48
N SER A 251 -26.52 -2.58 -13.89
CA SER A 251 -27.81 -2.65 -13.20
C SER A 251 -27.73 -3.29 -11.81
N GLU A 252 -26.70 -4.11 -11.55
CA GLU A 252 -26.55 -4.84 -10.29
C GLU A 252 -25.68 -4.13 -9.26
N VAL A 253 -25.01 -3.02 -9.63
CA VAL A 253 -24.13 -2.26 -8.73
C VAL A 253 -24.43 -0.77 -8.77
N ASN A 254 -24.14 -0.09 -7.67
CA ASN A 254 -23.93 1.35 -7.64
C ASN A 254 -22.42 1.62 -7.61
N SER A 255 -21.94 2.51 -8.47
CA SER A 255 -20.57 3.05 -8.43
C SER A 255 -20.60 4.38 -7.71
N TYR A 256 -19.72 4.54 -6.69
CA TYR A 256 -19.71 5.71 -5.82
C TYR A 256 -18.30 6.24 -5.61
N LEU A 257 -18.18 7.51 -5.26
CA LEU A 257 -16.99 8.04 -4.60
C LEU A 257 -16.85 7.33 -3.24
N CYS A 258 -15.63 6.92 -2.89
CA CYS A 258 -15.37 6.22 -1.63
C CYS A 258 -15.86 7.05 -0.43
N SER A 259 -16.68 6.46 0.41
CA SER A 259 -17.14 7.09 1.66
C SER A 259 -16.11 6.91 2.78
N SER A 260 -16.23 7.69 3.86
CA SER A 260 -15.40 7.48 5.05
C SER A 260 -15.63 6.09 5.66
N TYR A 261 -16.85 5.58 5.61
CA TYR A 261 -17.19 4.23 6.05
C TYR A 261 -16.44 3.17 5.24
N ALA A 262 -16.46 3.27 3.91
CA ALA A 262 -15.77 2.34 3.03
C ALA A 262 -14.25 2.45 3.19
N TRP A 263 -13.72 3.67 3.28
CA TRP A 263 -12.30 3.91 3.49
C TRP A 263 -11.78 3.26 4.78
N ASP A 264 -12.41 3.61 5.91
CA ASP A 264 -11.97 3.15 7.22
C ASP A 264 -12.11 1.62 7.36
N THR A 265 -13.19 1.05 6.80
CA THR A 265 -13.36 -0.41 6.75
C THR A 265 -12.27 -1.08 5.92
N ALA A 266 -11.86 -0.51 4.77
CA ALA A 266 -10.79 -1.07 3.94
C ALA A 266 -9.42 -1.00 4.64
N VAL A 267 -9.11 0.11 5.32
CA VAL A 267 -7.86 0.24 6.09
C VAL A 267 -7.84 -0.75 7.25
N ASN A 268 -8.95 -0.92 7.98
CA ASN A 268 -9.08 -1.96 9.02
C ASN A 268 -8.94 -3.37 8.44
N PHE A 269 -9.51 -3.65 7.28
CA PHE A 269 -9.34 -4.92 6.58
C PHE A 269 -7.87 -5.20 6.29
N ILE A 270 -7.13 -4.22 5.77
CA ILE A 270 -5.69 -4.33 5.50
C ILE A 270 -4.93 -4.63 6.81
N GLN A 271 -5.19 -3.88 7.89
CA GLN A 271 -4.50 -4.09 9.17
C GLN A 271 -4.79 -5.47 9.77
N ASN A 272 -6.02 -5.98 9.63
CA ASN A 272 -6.41 -7.27 10.17
C ASN A 272 -5.83 -8.45 9.38
N ASN A 273 -5.68 -8.34 8.06
CA ASN A 273 -5.39 -9.44 7.15
C ASN A 273 -4.01 -9.36 6.47
N SER A 274 -3.17 -8.39 6.83
CA SER A 274 -1.82 -8.25 6.28
C SER A 274 -0.78 -8.02 7.36
N THR A 275 0.48 -7.86 6.95
CA THR A 275 1.58 -7.47 7.84
C THR A 275 1.54 -5.98 8.22
N ALA A 276 0.71 -5.18 7.57
CA ALA A 276 0.62 -3.74 7.75
C ALA A 276 -0.27 -3.34 8.94
N LYS A 277 0.08 -3.80 10.16
CA LYS A 277 -0.75 -3.66 11.37
C LYS A 277 -0.98 -2.22 11.84
N ASN A 278 -0.10 -1.30 11.52
CA ASN A 278 -0.17 0.12 11.86
C ASN A 278 -0.35 1.04 10.63
N TYR A 279 -0.85 0.50 9.53
CA TYR A 279 -0.98 1.22 8.26
C TYR A 279 -1.86 2.48 8.35
N ALA A 280 -2.85 2.47 9.26
CA ALA A 280 -3.71 3.63 9.51
C ALA A 280 -2.96 4.84 10.12
N THR A 281 -1.88 4.60 10.88
CA THR A 281 -1.25 5.62 11.74
C THR A 281 0.23 5.81 11.49
N SER A 282 0.84 5.03 10.59
CA SER A 282 2.25 5.11 10.25
C SER A 282 2.47 4.91 8.76
N ILE A 283 3.52 5.54 8.24
CA ILE A 283 4.05 5.27 6.89
C ILE A 283 5.35 4.45 6.95
N GLU A 284 5.90 4.24 8.15
CA GLU A 284 7.17 3.56 8.33
C GLU A 284 7.07 2.06 7.99
N GLY A 285 8.05 1.58 7.23
CA GLY A 285 8.13 0.18 6.83
C GLY A 285 7.25 -0.20 5.62
N PHE A 286 6.53 0.77 5.04
CA PHE A 286 5.72 0.54 3.84
C PHE A 286 6.38 1.14 2.60
N ASN A 287 6.28 0.44 1.47
CA ASN A 287 6.74 0.94 0.17
C ASN A 287 5.61 1.73 -0.50
N GLY A 288 5.25 2.85 0.09
CA GLY A 288 4.26 3.79 -0.42
C GLY A 288 4.90 5.03 -1.04
N ASN A 289 4.16 5.74 -1.87
CA ASN A 289 4.67 6.94 -2.53
C ASN A 289 4.45 8.20 -1.69
N TRP A 290 5.32 8.40 -0.69
CA TRP A 290 5.43 9.64 0.09
C TRP A 290 6.78 10.31 -0.18
N ASN A 291 6.85 11.63 -0.07
CA ASN A 291 8.08 12.40 -0.36
C ASN A 291 9.35 11.83 0.30
N PRO A 292 9.38 11.58 1.62
CA PRO A 292 10.61 11.18 2.29
C PRO A 292 11.07 9.76 1.94
N GLN A 293 10.23 8.95 1.32
CA GLN A 293 10.53 7.55 1.02
C GLN A 293 10.93 7.32 -0.43
N ALA A 294 11.89 6.42 -0.64
CA ALA A 294 12.13 5.86 -1.96
C ALA A 294 11.07 4.80 -2.25
N VAL A 295 10.54 4.79 -3.48
CA VAL A 295 9.66 3.72 -3.95
C VAL A 295 10.45 2.74 -4.78
N LYS A 296 10.25 1.44 -4.52
CA LYS A 296 10.92 0.35 -5.23
C LYS A 296 9.92 -0.50 -5.98
N ASP A 297 10.31 -0.98 -7.15
CA ASP A 297 9.57 -2.00 -7.89
C ASP A 297 9.68 -3.39 -7.19
N PRO A 298 8.92 -4.40 -7.63
CA PRO A 298 9.00 -5.75 -7.07
C PRO A 298 10.38 -6.43 -7.21
N SER A 299 11.24 -5.92 -8.13
CA SER A 299 12.62 -6.40 -8.32
C SER A 299 13.61 -5.69 -7.39
N GLY A 300 13.15 -4.70 -6.60
CA GLY A 300 13.96 -3.92 -5.68
C GLY A 300 14.63 -2.68 -6.30
N ASN A 301 14.41 -2.37 -7.58
CA ASN A 301 14.93 -1.18 -8.23
C ASN A 301 14.20 0.06 -7.74
N VAL A 302 14.93 1.13 -7.47
CA VAL A 302 14.35 2.42 -7.08
C VAL A 302 13.70 3.07 -8.30
N ILE A 303 12.36 3.22 -8.27
CA ILE A 303 11.58 3.89 -9.31
C ILE A 303 11.26 5.35 -8.95
N LYS A 304 11.35 5.72 -7.67
CA LYS A 304 11.31 7.09 -7.17
C LYS A 304 12.33 7.25 -6.04
N PRO A 305 13.32 8.16 -6.14
CA PRO A 305 14.25 8.43 -5.06
C PRO A 305 13.56 9.02 -3.81
N ALA A 306 14.16 8.80 -2.64
CA ALA A 306 13.74 9.47 -1.41
C ALA A 306 13.93 10.99 -1.53
N GLY A 307 13.06 11.76 -0.89
CA GLY A 307 13.10 13.21 -0.91
C GLY A 307 12.63 13.84 -2.23
N THR A 308 12.01 13.08 -3.12
CA THR A 308 11.42 13.61 -4.36
C THR A 308 9.89 13.55 -4.30
N SER A 309 9.24 14.66 -4.69
CA SER A 309 7.80 14.75 -4.88
C SER A 309 7.47 14.42 -6.33
N GLN A 310 7.05 13.19 -6.59
CA GLN A 310 6.75 12.70 -7.93
C GLN A 310 5.54 11.80 -7.89
N GLN A 311 4.51 12.15 -8.67
CA GLN A 311 3.37 11.26 -8.93
C GLN A 311 3.86 10.00 -9.64
N LEU A 312 3.37 8.85 -9.20
CA LEU A 312 3.58 7.57 -9.87
C LEU A 312 2.27 7.09 -10.51
N ASN A 313 2.38 6.27 -11.54
CA ASN A 313 1.22 5.58 -12.08
C ASN A 313 0.63 4.61 -11.05
N THR A 314 -0.67 4.36 -11.14
CA THR A 314 -1.44 3.51 -10.22
C THR A 314 -0.84 2.11 -10.09
N GLY A 315 -0.73 1.62 -8.86
CA GLY A 315 -0.33 0.24 -8.57
C GLY A 315 1.18 -0.04 -8.66
N LEU A 316 2.03 0.98 -8.62
CA LEU A 316 3.49 0.81 -8.62
C LEU A 316 4.10 0.66 -7.23
N THR A 317 3.31 0.79 -6.17
CA THR A 317 3.73 0.62 -4.78
C THR A 317 3.47 -0.81 -4.27
N THR A 318 3.54 -1.02 -2.96
CA THR A 318 3.20 -2.32 -2.36
C THR A 318 1.68 -2.48 -2.23
N GLN A 319 1.17 -3.64 -2.64
CA GLN A 319 -0.22 -4.02 -2.37
C GLN A 319 -0.39 -4.65 -0.99
N PHE A 320 -1.48 -4.32 -0.32
CA PHE A 320 -1.95 -5.01 0.87
C PHE A 320 -3.37 -5.51 0.63
N CYS A 321 -3.62 -6.79 0.88
CA CYS A 321 -4.93 -7.41 0.61
C CYS A 321 -5.45 -7.13 -0.81
N ASN A 322 -4.56 -7.19 -1.80
CA ASN A 322 -4.82 -6.87 -3.21
C ASN A 322 -5.22 -5.41 -3.50
N ILE A 323 -5.09 -4.49 -2.55
CA ILE A 323 -5.36 -3.06 -2.70
C ILE A 323 -4.02 -2.31 -2.76
N PHE A 324 -3.91 -1.33 -3.64
CA PHE A 324 -2.74 -0.45 -3.78
C PHE A 324 -3.08 0.97 -3.33
N ASP A 325 -2.07 1.70 -2.94
CA ASP A 325 -2.08 3.17 -2.79
C ASP A 325 -3.21 3.71 -1.89
N MET A 326 -3.65 2.94 -0.84
CA MET A 326 -4.52 3.50 0.21
C MET A 326 -3.78 4.52 1.10
N GLY A 327 -2.48 4.60 0.96
CA GLY A 327 -1.63 5.59 1.60
C GLY A 327 -0.50 6.01 0.67
N GLY A 328 -0.34 7.31 0.47
CA GLY A 328 0.59 7.90 -0.46
C GLY A 328 0.08 7.95 -1.90
N ASN A 329 0.86 8.48 -2.80
CA ASN A 329 0.60 8.77 -4.20
C ASN A 329 -0.42 9.91 -4.39
N GLU A 330 -1.71 9.68 -4.22
CA GLU A 330 -2.72 10.73 -4.24
C GLU A 330 -3.41 10.88 -2.89
N ALA A 331 -3.68 12.13 -2.50
CA ALA A 331 -4.65 12.42 -1.46
C ALA A 331 -6.05 12.24 -2.06
N GLU A 332 -6.81 11.28 -1.56
CA GLU A 332 -8.04 10.85 -2.20
C GLU A 332 -9.27 11.53 -1.59
N PHE A 333 -10.05 12.23 -2.43
CA PHE A 333 -11.35 12.75 -2.05
C PHE A 333 -12.28 11.62 -1.59
N THR A 334 -13.03 11.90 -0.53
CA THR A 334 -14.13 11.05 -0.04
C THR A 334 -15.45 11.81 -0.05
N THR A 335 -16.56 11.12 0.28
CA THR A 335 -17.85 11.78 0.50
C THR A 335 -17.93 12.51 1.85
N GLU A 336 -16.91 12.40 2.68
CA GLU A 336 -16.84 13.11 3.95
C GLU A 336 -16.70 14.61 3.71
N LEU A 337 -17.59 15.37 4.31
CA LEU A 337 -17.65 16.82 4.18
C LEU A 337 -17.67 17.48 5.55
N ASN A 338 -17.11 18.69 5.61
CA ASN A 338 -17.14 19.57 6.77
C ASN A 338 -17.79 20.93 6.41
N PRO A 339 -19.11 20.97 6.08
CA PRO A 339 -19.77 22.17 5.60
C PRO A 339 -19.78 23.29 6.63
N GLY A 340 -19.77 24.55 6.15
CA GLY A 340 -19.74 25.73 6.98
C GLY A 340 -18.35 26.14 7.46
N THR A 341 -17.30 25.49 6.98
CA THR A 341 -15.90 25.84 7.17
C THR A 341 -15.29 26.31 5.85
N SER A 342 -14.08 26.93 5.88
CA SER A 342 -13.33 27.26 4.67
C SER A 342 -12.76 26.03 3.97
N GLU A 343 -12.71 24.90 4.67
CA GLU A 343 -12.14 23.63 4.21
C GLU A 343 -13.19 22.53 4.32
N THR A 344 -14.03 22.48 3.29
CA THR A 344 -15.27 21.70 3.29
C THR A 344 -15.07 20.25 2.92
N VAL A 345 -14.05 19.90 2.10
CA VAL A 345 -13.85 18.56 1.57
C VAL A 345 -12.77 17.82 2.36
N VAL A 346 -12.96 16.53 2.58
CA VAL A 346 -12.01 15.69 3.32
C VAL A 346 -11.30 14.73 2.36
N LEU A 347 -9.97 14.74 2.46
CA LEU A 347 -9.06 13.85 1.75
C LEU A 347 -8.49 12.79 2.69
N ARG A 348 -8.12 11.66 2.13
CA ARG A 348 -7.56 10.52 2.85
C ARG A 348 -6.27 10.03 2.20
N GLY A 349 -5.45 9.29 2.95
CA GLY A 349 -4.27 8.59 2.43
C GLY A 349 -3.01 9.41 2.28
N GLY A 350 -3.12 10.73 2.17
CA GLY A 350 -1.98 11.61 1.87
C GLY A 350 -1.41 11.44 0.48
N GLY A 351 -0.91 12.51 -0.11
CA GLY A 351 -0.33 12.50 -1.45
C GLY A 351 1.19 12.32 -1.44
N TYR A 352 1.78 12.27 -2.63
CA TYR A 352 3.22 12.11 -2.82
C TYR A 352 4.05 13.32 -2.34
N TYR A 353 3.42 14.42 -1.97
CA TYR A 353 4.06 15.58 -1.32
C TYR A 353 4.17 15.43 0.20
N TYR A 354 3.28 14.70 0.83
CA TYR A 354 3.04 14.73 2.26
C TYR A 354 3.41 13.43 2.97
N TYR A 355 3.38 13.46 4.27
CA TYR A 355 3.79 12.42 5.20
C TYR A 355 2.58 11.90 5.99
N ILE A 356 1.46 11.70 5.31
CA ILE A 356 0.16 11.42 5.94
C ILE A 356 -0.18 9.94 5.79
N PRO A 357 -0.40 9.20 6.90
CA PRO A 357 -0.80 7.80 6.88
C PRO A 357 -2.20 7.58 6.31
N ALA A 358 -2.50 6.34 5.91
CA ALA A 358 -3.75 5.95 5.25
C ALA A 358 -5.02 6.27 6.05
N GLY A 359 -4.95 6.23 7.38
CA GLY A 359 -6.10 6.48 8.25
C GLY A 359 -6.41 7.94 8.52
N TYR A 360 -5.46 8.85 8.27
CA TYR A 360 -5.62 10.26 8.63
C TYR A 360 -6.57 10.98 7.69
N ARG A 361 -7.17 12.03 8.21
CA ARG A 361 -8.07 12.94 7.50
C ARG A 361 -7.40 14.29 7.34
N TRP A 362 -7.47 14.81 6.13
CA TRP A 362 -7.01 16.13 5.80
C TRP A 362 -8.14 16.88 5.10
N ASP A 363 -8.43 18.10 5.51
CA ASP A 363 -9.48 18.89 4.90
C ASP A 363 -8.90 19.92 3.90
N SER A 364 -9.70 20.31 2.93
CA SER A 364 -9.35 21.27 1.90
C SER A 364 -10.57 22.06 1.41
N ASN A 365 -10.30 23.18 0.74
CA ASN A 365 -11.34 23.99 0.11
C ASN A 365 -11.99 23.22 -1.05
N SER A 366 -13.31 23.35 -1.18
CA SER A 366 -14.13 22.66 -2.20
C SER A 366 -13.74 22.94 -3.65
N GLY A 367 -13.14 24.09 -3.93
CA GLY A 367 -12.71 24.49 -5.27
C GLY A 367 -11.27 24.11 -5.63
N ARG A 368 -10.51 23.53 -4.69
CA ARG A 368 -9.11 23.16 -4.95
C ARG A 368 -8.99 21.95 -5.83
N ALA A 369 -7.99 21.97 -6.72
CA ALA A 369 -7.64 20.94 -7.68
C ALA A 369 -6.12 20.80 -7.74
N TYR A 370 -5.50 20.30 -6.66
CA TYR A 370 -4.06 20.13 -6.60
C TYR A 370 -3.59 18.91 -7.40
N LEU A 371 -2.30 18.91 -7.74
CA LEU A 371 -1.68 17.90 -8.59
C LEU A 371 -1.72 16.48 -7.96
N ASP A 372 -1.82 16.42 -6.64
CA ASP A 372 -1.88 15.19 -5.84
C ASP A 372 -3.27 14.93 -5.24
N TYR A 373 -4.33 15.59 -5.72
CA TYR A 373 -5.71 15.36 -5.33
C TYR A 373 -6.40 14.45 -6.34
N GLY A 374 -6.55 13.20 -5.97
CA GLY A 374 -7.22 12.15 -6.74
C GLY A 374 -8.47 11.62 -6.02
N PHE A 375 -8.89 10.42 -6.37
CA PHE A 375 -10.05 9.77 -5.75
C PHE A 375 -10.06 8.25 -6.01
N ARG A 376 -10.87 7.54 -5.23
CA ARG A 376 -11.11 6.09 -5.37
C ARG A 376 -12.60 5.82 -5.50
N ALA A 377 -12.94 4.83 -6.34
CA ALA A 377 -14.31 4.39 -6.54
C ALA A 377 -14.62 3.13 -5.72
N THR A 378 -15.87 3.00 -5.31
CA THR A 378 -16.42 1.81 -4.67
C THR A 378 -17.63 1.28 -5.43
N LEU A 379 -17.90 -0.03 -5.32
CA LEU A 379 -19.10 -0.65 -5.88
C LEU A 379 -19.89 -1.35 -4.78
N PHE A 380 -21.17 -1.08 -4.74
CA PHE A 380 -22.13 -1.71 -3.83
C PHE A 380 -23.19 -2.45 -4.62
N LEU A 381 -23.46 -3.70 -4.24
CA LEU A 381 -24.50 -4.54 -4.85
C LEU A 381 -25.90 -3.98 -4.53
N LYS A 382 -26.81 -4.06 -5.50
CA LYS A 382 -28.20 -3.59 -5.35
C LYS A 382 -29.14 -4.66 -4.80
#